data_133a0c15be960145ef1846078caac54b
#
_entry.id   133a0c15be960145ef1846078caac54b
#
_cell.length_a   1.000
_cell.length_b   1.000
_cell.length_c   1.000
_cell.angle_alpha   90.00
_cell.angle_beta   90.00
_cell.angle_gamma   90.00
#
_symmetry.space_group_name_H-M   'P 1'
#
loop_
_entity.id
_entity.type
_entity.pdbx_description
1 polymer ?
#
loop_
_entity_poly.entity_id
_entity_poly.type
_entity_poly.pdbx_seq_one_letter_code
_entity_poly.pdbx_strand_id
1 'polypeptide(L)'
;SNSFWTKAGATVVSGQSSPSSISPLGAYKFVEDNANTLHAIYQNAGISLAVGVNTISIFVKANGRDYFQIRTGSAGGITNAPLYANFNLLNNTITAQSSGAFNAEIKNISDGWKRVSVSFTVTSTSSVALVYQPITTPTAIIAEQYLGDGTSGIYIFGSQVEEQSQAT
;
A
#
# COMPACT_ATOMS: atom_id res chain seq x y z
N SER A 1 0.51 19.11 7.85
CA SER A 1 0.90 17.69 7.85
C SER A 1 -0.24 16.87 8.44
N ASN A 2 -0.76 15.91 7.72
CA ASN A 2 -1.76 15.01 8.26
C ASN A 2 -1.07 14.06 9.26
N SER A 3 -1.31 14.24 10.54
CA SER A 3 -0.72 13.43 11.62
C SER A 3 -1.19 11.97 11.63
N PHE A 4 -2.15 11.63 10.79
CA PHE A 4 -2.68 10.26 10.65
C PHE A 4 -1.67 9.30 9.98
N TRP A 5 -0.81 9.81 9.09
CA TRP A 5 0.17 9.02 8.37
C TRP A 5 1.59 9.27 8.86
N THR A 6 2.26 8.22 9.31
CA THR A 6 3.69 8.23 9.65
C THR A 6 4.52 7.83 8.43
N LYS A 7 5.71 8.39 8.31
CA LYS A 7 6.67 8.13 7.24
C LYS A 7 7.92 7.48 7.84
N ALA A 8 8.43 6.46 7.20
CA ALA A 8 9.73 5.86 7.49
C ALA A 8 10.59 5.92 6.23
N GLY A 9 11.83 6.40 6.36
CA GLY A 9 12.79 6.49 5.26
C GLY A 9 12.30 7.23 4.02
N ALA A 10 11.42 8.24 4.20
CA ALA A 10 10.78 8.87 3.05
C ALA A 10 10.25 10.28 3.32
N THR A 11 10.07 11.03 2.25
CA THR A 11 9.31 12.28 2.20
C THR A 11 8.02 12.11 1.40
N VAL A 12 7.03 12.94 1.67
CA VAL A 12 5.75 12.93 0.94
C VAL A 12 5.41 14.36 0.53
N VAL A 13 5.18 14.55 -0.77
CA VAL A 13 4.86 15.83 -1.40
C VAL A 13 3.41 15.79 -1.88
N SER A 14 2.59 16.74 -1.45
CA SER A 14 1.18 16.89 -1.86
C SER A 14 1.05 17.63 -3.20
N GLY A 15 -0.20 17.77 -3.69
CA GLY A 15 -0.51 18.57 -4.88
C GLY A 15 -0.14 17.88 -6.19
N GLN A 16 -0.08 16.57 -6.22
CA GLN A 16 0.18 15.79 -7.42
C GLN A 16 -1.11 15.47 -8.17
N SER A 17 -1.02 15.31 -9.48
CA SER A 17 -2.17 14.89 -10.29
C SER A 17 -2.65 13.50 -9.90
N SER A 18 -3.92 13.39 -9.62
CA SER A 18 -4.59 12.12 -9.26
C SER A 18 -5.10 11.38 -10.51
N PRO A 19 -5.52 10.11 -10.39
CA PRO A 19 -5.96 9.29 -11.52
C PRO A 19 -7.31 9.71 -12.10
N SER A 20 -7.83 10.86 -11.89
CA SER A 20 -9.04 11.32 -12.59
C SER A 20 -9.55 12.68 -12.16
N SER A 21 -10.67 13.06 -12.75
CA SER A 21 -11.52 14.18 -12.40
C SER A 21 -12.01 14.23 -10.95
N ILE A 22 -11.80 13.20 -10.13
CA ILE A 22 -12.30 13.13 -8.75
C ILE A 22 -11.63 14.19 -7.86
N SER A 23 -10.33 14.39 -8.01
CA SER A 23 -9.59 15.42 -7.28
C SER A 23 -8.29 15.75 -8.02
N PRO A 24 -8.24 16.75 -8.89
CA PRO A 24 -7.14 16.98 -9.84
C PRO A 24 -5.74 17.06 -9.21
N LEU A 25 -5.63 17.51 -7.97
CA LEU A 25 -4.36 17.65 -7.24
C LEU A 25 -4.38 16.94 -5.88
N GLY A 26 -5.17 15.87 -5.77
CA GLY A 26 -5.34 15.14 -4.51
C GLY A 26 -4.31 14.05 -4.24
N ALA A 27 -3.46 13.74 -5.20
CA ALA A 27 -2.43 12.71 -5.03
C ALA A 27 -1.20 13.23 -4.29
N TYR A 28 -0.43 12.29 -3.79
CA TYR A 28 0.84 12.53 -3.09
C TYR A 28 1.96 11.79 -3.81
N LYS A 29 3.13 12.41 -3.90
CA LYS A 29 4.36 11.76 -4.30
C LYS A 29 5.11 11.31 -3.04
N PHE A 30 5.27 10.01 -2.89
CA PHE A 30 6.17 9.40 -1.93
C PHE A 30 7.55 9.28 -2.56
N VAL A 31 8.58 9.77 -1.90
CA VAL A 31 9.98 9.69 -2.34
C VAL A 31 10.78 9.07 -1.23
N GLU A 32 11.50 7.98 -1.53
CA GLU A 32 12.44 7.35 -0.59
C GLU A 32 13.61 8.28 -0.29
N ASP A 33 14.21 8.14 0.90
CA ASP A 33 15.50 8.78 1.19
C ASP A 33 16.67 7.90 0.68
N ASN A 34 17.90 8.30 0.97
CA ASN A 34 19.12 7.59 0.55
C ASN A 34 19.68 6.68 1.66
N ALA A 35 18.93 6.34 2.67
CA ALA A 35 19.36 5.45 3.73
C ALA A 35 19.07 3.96 3.37
N ASN A 36 19.81 3.06 4.00
CA ASN A 36 19.52 1.62 3.94
C ASN A 36 18.52 1.28 5.06
N THR A 37 17.25 1.41 4.76
CA THR A 37 16.17 1.26 5.73
C THR A 37 14.86 0.84 5.08
N LEU A 38 13.81 0.73 5.88
CA LEU A 38 12.44 0.62 5.42
C LEU A 38 11.98 1.95 4.82
N HIS A 39 11.43 1.92 3.62
CA HIS A 39 10.79 3.07 2.97
C HIS A 39 9.29 2.86 2.91
N ALA A 40 8.53 3.50 3.81
CA ALA A 40 7.09 3.25 3.91
C ALA A 40 6.31 4.45 4.42
N ILE A 41 5.01 4.46 4.11
CA ILE A 41 4.02 5.22 4.87
C ILE A 41 3.08 4.24 5.58
N TYR A 42 2.71 4.56 6.79
CA TYR A 42 1.83 3.71 7.57
C TYR A 42 0.94 4.53 8.50
N GLN A 43 -0.18 3.95 8.83
CA GLN A 43 -1.12 4.54 9.77
C GLN A 43 -0.81 4.00 11.17
N ASN A 44 -0.28 4.89 12.02
CA ASN A 44 0.28 4.51 13.32
C ASN A 44 -0.78 4.19 14.38
N ALA A 45 -1.92 4.88 14.34
CA ALA A 45 -2.97 4.70 15.33
C ALA A 45 -3.78 3.39 15.17
N GLY A 46 -3.59 2.69 14.04
CA GLY A 46 -4.40 1.55 13.66
C GLY A 46 -5.80 1.95 13.19
N ILE A 47 -6.42 1.12 12.38
CA ILE A 47 -7.82 1.22 11.99
C ILE A 47 -8.57 0.09 12.66
N SER A 48 -9.69 0.39 13.33
CA SER A 48 -10.59 -0.66 13.81
C SER A 48 -11.29 -1.28 12.62
N LEU A 49 -11.13 -2.59 12.46
CA LEU A 49 -11.76 -3.38 11.41
C LEU A 49 -12.87 -4.25 11.99
N ALA A 50 -13.96 -4.37 11.25
CA ALA A 50 -15.05 -5.28 11.59
C ALA A 50 -14.62 -6.75 11.40
N VAL A 51 -15.20 -7.63 12.21
CA VAL A 51 -15.06 -9.08 12.04
C VAL A 51 -15.67 -9.50 10.72
N GLY A 52 -14.94 -10.29 9.95
CA GLY A 52 -15.35 -10.72 8.62
C GLY A 52 -14.28 -10.40 7.56
N VAL A 53 -14.70 -10.40 6.30
CA VAL A 53 -13.81 -10.08 5.19
C VAL A 53 -13.68 -8.57 5.03
N ASN A 54 -12.46 -8.10 4.97
CA ASN A 54 -12.11 -6.71 4.71
C ASN A 54 -11.20 -6.62 3.50
N THR A 55 -11.34 -5.56 2.73
CA THR A 55 -10.50 -5.28 1.55
C THR A 55 -9.83 -3.92 1.69
N ILE A 56 -8.52 -3.89 1.50
CA ILE A 56 -7.73 -2.66 1.39
C ILE A 56 -7.53 -2.37 -0.09
N SER A 57 -7.70 -1.12 -0.50
CA SER A 57 -7.35 -0.66 -1.83
C SER A 57 -6.68 0.71 -1.83
N ILE A 58 -5.88 0.98 -2.86
CA ILE A 58 -5.23 2.28 -3.07
C ILE A 58 -4.92 2.45 -4.56
N PHE A 59 -4.96 3.70 -5.02
CA PHE A 59 -4.41 4.05 -6.34
C PHE A 59 -2.91 4.31 -6.21
N VAL A 60 -2.13 3.72 -7.11
CA VAL A 60 -0.67 3.83 -7.13
C VAL A 60 -0.16 4.00 -8.55
N LYS A 61 0.94 4.75 -8.71
CA LYS A 61 1.64 4.91 -9.97
C LYS A 61 3.14 4.90 -9.74
N ALA A 62 3.87 4.21 -10.60
CA ALA A 62 5.33 4.12 -10.53
C ALA A 62 5.99 5.51 -10.68
N ASN A 63 7.07 5.72 -9.95
CA ASN A 63 7.95 6.88 -10.05
C ASN A 63 9.39 6.45 -9.71
N GLY A 64 10.00 5.67 -10.58
CA GLY A 64 11.34 5.08 -10.35
C GLY A 64 11.32 3.78 -9.54
N ARG A 65 10.20 3.41 -8.93
CA ARG A 65 9.97 2.09 -8.33
C ARG A 65 8.78 1.42 -9.00
N ASP A 66 9.00 0.20 -9.48
CA ASP A 66 8.04 -0.57 -10.28
C ASP A 66 7.26 -1.59 -9.46
N TYR A 67 7.76 -1.92 -8.28
CA TYR A 67 7.12 -2.85 -7.37
C TYR A 67 6.58 -2.13 -6.14
N PHE A 68 5.42 -2.59 -5.70
CA PHE A 68 4.67 -2.00 -4.59
C PHE A 68 4.11 -3.09 -3.69
N GLN A 69 4.14 -2.87 -2.38
CA GLN A 69 3.57 -3.77 -1.39
C GLN A 69 2.49 -3.05 -0.58
N ILE A 70 1.31 -3.69 -0.48
CA ILE A 70 0.34 -3.43 0.60
C ILE A 70 0.63 -4.46 1.69
N ARG A 71 0.66 -4.02 2.95
CA ARG A 71 0.73 -4.95 4.07
C ARG A 71 -0.02 -4.44 5.30
N THR A 72 -0.36 -5.36 6.20
CA THR A 72 -0.82 -5.02 7.55
C THR A 72 0.34 -5.06 8.54
N GLY A 73 0.20 -4.34 9.64
CA GLY A 73 1.00 -4.59 10.83
C GLY A 73 0.67 -5.92 11.48
N SER A 74 1.50 -6.35 12.42
CA SER A 74 1.17 -7.47 13.30
C SER A 74 -0.01 -7.06 14.18
N ALA A 75 -1.13 -7.76 14.04
CA ALA A 75 -2.33 -7.52 14.84
C ALA A 75 -2.96 -8.86 15.21
N GLY A 76 -3.36 -8.99 16.46
CA GLY A 76 -4.26 -10.07 16.87
C GLY A 76 -5.60 -9.91 16.12
N GLY A 77 -6.25 -11.01 15.81
CA GLY A 77 -7.55 -10.97 15.15
C GLY A 77 -7.52 -10.91 13.62
N ILE A 78 -6.36 -11.00 12.99
CA ILE A 78 -6.24 -11.24 11.54
C ILE A 78 -5.63 -12.63 11.32
N THR A 79 -6.30 -13.42 10.50
CA THR A 79 -5.80 -14.75 10.12
C THR A 79 -4.44 -14.66 9.42
N ASN A 80 -3.43 -15.31 9.98
CA ASN A 80 -2.06 -15.34 9.45
C ASN A 80 -1.39 -13.96 9.31
N ALA A 81 -1.70 -13.00 10.19
CA ALA A 81 -1.00 -11.70 10.20
C ALA A 81 0.49 -11.87 10.59
N PRO A 82 1.36 -10.96 10.12
CA PRO A 82 1.08 -9.84 9.22
C PRO A 82 0.89 -10.28 7.77
N LEU A 83 -0.04 -9.65 7.07
CA LEU A 83 -0.36 -9.95 5.68
C LEU A 83 0.36 -9.02 4.72
N TYR A 84 0.62 -9.50 3.50
CA TYR A 84 1.10 -8.65 2.42
C TYR A 84 0.68 -9.17 1.04
N ALA A 85 0.66 -8.26 0.06
CA ALA A 85 0.59 -8.56 -1.35
C ALA A 85 1.53 -7.62 -2.13
N ASN A 86 2.29 -8.18 -3.07
CA ASN A 86 3.23 -7.47 -3.92
C ASN A 86 2.67 -7.33 -5.34
N PHE A 87 2.82 -6.15 -5.89
CA PHE A 87 2.32 -5.78 -7.21
C PHE A 87 3.46 -5.28 -8.10
N ASN A 88 3.51 -5.75 -9.34
CA ASN A 88 4.32 -5.14 -10.39
C ASN A 88 3.46 -4.13 -11.16
N LEU A 89 3.80 -2.86 -11.05
CA LEU A 89 3.04 -1.75 -11.61
C LEU A 89 3.26 -1.56 -13.11
N LEU A 90 4.31 -2.17 -13.71
CA LEU A 90 4.57 -2.09 -15.13
C LEU A 90 3.73 -3.09 -15.92
N ASN A 91 3.73 -4.35 -15.49
CA ASN A 91 3.08 -5.43 -16.24
C ASN A 91 1.75 -5.90 -15.63
N ASN A 92 1.26 -5.23 -14.55
CA ASN A 92 -0.03 -5.49 -13.89
C ASN A 92 -0.15 -6.92 -13.35
N THR A 93 0.86 -7.40 -12.65
CA THR A 93 0.83 -8.72 -12.04
C THR A 93 0.97 -8.65 -10.53
N ILE A 94 0.32 -9.59 -9.85
CA ILE A 94 0.59 -9.91 -8.45
C ILE A 94 1.81 -10.83 -8.44
N THR A 95 2.86 -10.46 -7.72
CA THR A 95 4.14 -11.17 -7.78
C THR A 95 4.40 -12.05 -6.57
N ALA A 96 3.79 -11.71 -5.43
CA ALA A 96 3.80 -12.52 -4.21
C ALA A 96 2.68 -12.10 -3.27
N GLN A 97 2.23 -13.00 -2.43
CA GLN A 97 1.31 -12.69 -1.33
C GLN A 97 1.45 -13.69 -0.18
N SER A 98 1.11 -13.28 1.02
CA SER A 98 1.03 -14.16 2.20
C SER A 98 -0.20 -15.06 2.14
N SER A 99 -0.18 -16.18 2.87
CA SER A 99 -1.26 -17.18 2.88
C SER A 99 -2.60 -16.67 3.43
N GLY A 100 -2.60 -15.61 4.21
CA GLY A 100 -3.83 -14.99 4.74
C GLY A 100 -4.39 -13.88 3.84
N ALA A 101 -3.66 -13.47 2.81
CA ALA A 101 -4.11 -12.50 1.82
C ALA A 101 -4.77 -13.24 0.65
N PHE A 102 -5.90 -12.74 0.18
CA PHE A 102 -6.62 -13.32 -0.97
C PHE A 102 -7.28 -12.21 -1.80
N ASN A 103 -7.80 -12.59 -2.98
CA ASN A 103 -8.40 -11.64 -3.93
C ASN A 103 -7.50 -10.41 -4.19
N ALA A 104 -6.17 -10.62 -4.25
CA ALA A 104 -5.28 -9.55 -4.67
C ALA A 104 -5.58 -9.20 -6.12
N GLU A 105 -5.70 -7.92 -6.43
CA GLU A 105 -6.09 -7.44 -7.75
C GLU A 105 -5.29 -6.19 -8.12
N ILE A 106 -5.01 -6.04 -9.42
CA ILE A 106 -4.43 -4.84 -9.99
C ILE A 106 -5.20 -4.48 -11.27
N LYS A 107 -5.78 -3.28 -11.27
CA LYS A 107 -6.55 -2.73 -12.39
C LYS A 107 -5.87 -1.51 -12.98
N ASN A 108 -5.73 -1.49 -14.31
CA ASN A 108 -5.32 -0.28 -15.01
C ASN A 108 -6.41 0.78 -14.91
N ILE A 109 -6.02 2.01 -14.64
CA ILE A 109 -6.91 3.17 -14.64
C ILE A 109 -6.58 4.05 -15.84
N SER A 110 -5.78 5.06 -15.69
CA SER A 110 -5.34 5.98 -16.75
C SER A 110 -3.96 6.54 -16.41
N ASP A 111 -3.25 7.04 -17.40
CA ASP A 111 -1.99 7.78 -17.19
C ASP A 111 -0.95 7.06 -16.33
N GLY A 112 -0.89 5.72 -16.41
CA GLY A 112 0.01 4.89 -15.61
C GLY A 112 -0.47 4.61 -14.19
N TRP A 113 -1.61 5.12 -13.78
CA TRP A 113 -2.23 4.78 -12.51
C TRP A 113 -2.82 3.37 -12.52
N LYS A 114 -2.68 2.69 -11.39
CA LYS A 114 -3.28 1.39 -11.09
C LYS A 114 -4.13 1.53 -9.83
N ARG A 115 -5.23 0.80 -9.75
CA ARG A 115 -5.86 0.50 -8.47
C ARG A 115 -5.41 -0.88 -8.06
N VAL A 116 -4.83 -1.00 -6.89
CA VAL A 116 -4.41 -2.26 -6.29
C VAL A 116 -5.23 -2.54 -5.05
N SER A 117 -5.58 -3.80 -4.82
CA SER A 117 -6.35 -4.22 -3.66
C SER A 117 -5.96 -5.60 -3.18
N VAL A 118 -6.26 -5.88 -1.90
CA VAL A 118 -6.09 -7.19 -1.27
C VAL A 118 -7.13 -7.37 -0.18
N SER A 119 -7.71 -8.58 -0.11
CA SER A 119 -8.66 -8.97 0.92
C SER A 119 -8.01 -9.85 1.98
N PHE A 120 -8.59 -9.85 3.18
CA PHE A 120 -8.18 -10.68 4.30
C PHE A 120 -9.33 -10.86 5.29
N THR A 121 -9.20 -11.84 6.18
CA THR A 121 -10.24 -12.13 7.19
C THR A 121 -9.83 -11.61 8.56
N VAL A 122 -10.71 -10.85 9.18
CA VAL A 122 -10.63 -10.41 10.57
C VAL A 122 -11.49 -11.34 11.43
N THR A 123 -10.91 -11.97 12.43
CA THR A 123 -11.57 -12.95 13.30
C THR A 123 -11.98 -12.40 14.66
N SER A 124 -11.38 -11.29 15.07
CA SER A 124 -11.78 -10.53 16.26
C SER A 124 -11.48 -9.05 16.06
N THR A 125 -12.27 -8.18 16.69
CA THR A 125 -12.06 -6.73 16.61
C THR A 125 -10.63 -6.38 16.98
N SER A 126 -9.94 -5.73 16.08
CA SER A 126 -8.53 -5.38 16.23
C SER A 126 -8.21 -4.04 15.59
N SER A 127 -7.25 -3.34 16.14
CA SER A 127 -6.68 -2.15 15.52
C SER A 127 -5.49 -2.56 14.66
N VAL A 128 -5.56 -2.27 13.37
CA VAL A 128 -4.60 -2.72 12.36
C VAL A 128 -3.90 -1.55 11.72
N ALA A 129 -2.57 -1.54 11.75
CA ALA A 129 -1.80 -0.59 10.95
C ALA A 129 -1.81 -1.03 9.48
N LEU A 130 -2.18 -0.12 8.60
CA LEU A 130 -2.01 -0.29 7.15
C LEU A 130 -0.68 0.31 6.74
N VAL A 131 0.06 -0.40 5.91
CA VAL A 131 1.38 0.02 5.44
C VAL A 131 1.46 -0.08 3.93
N TYR A 132 1.97 0.95 3.31
CA TYR A 132 2.23 1.06 1.89
C TYR A 132 3.70 1.34 1.67
N GLN A 133 4.35 0.54 0.83
CA GLN A 133 5.79 0.69 0.57
C GLN A 133 6.16 0.33 -0.86
N PRO A 134 7.06 1.08 -1.50
CA PRO A 134 7.80 0.58 -2.64
C PRO A 134 8.71 -0.56 -2.19
N ILE A 135 8.93 -1.53 -3.06
CA ILE A 135 9.85 -2.65 -2.86
C ILE A 135 10.75 -2.78 -4.09
N THR A 136 11.91 -3.39 -3.95
CA THR A 136 12.90 -3.48 -5.03
C THR A 136 12.86 -4.81 -5.79
N THR A 137 12.26 -5.84 -5.18
CA THR A 137 12.17 -7.18 -5.78
C THR A 137 10.73 -7.67 -5.83
N PRO A 138 10.35 -8.46 -6.85
CA PRO A 138 8.99 -8.99 -6.99
C PRO A 138 8.60 -9.95 -5.86
N THR A 139 9.56 -10.61 -5.25
CA THR A 139 9.37 -11.61 -4.19
C THR A 139 9.74 -11.08 -2.80
N ALA A 140 9.85 -9.75 -2.65
CA ALA A 140 10.14 -9.14 -1.36
C ALA A 140 9.19 -9.66 -0.28
N ILE A 141 9.76 -10.10 0.82
CA ILE A 141 9.00 -10.45 2.01
C ILE A 141 8.54 -9.19 2.72
N ILE A 142 7.78 -9.36 3.77
CA ILE A 142 7.24 -8.23 4.52
C ILE A 142 8.36 -7.31 5.06
N ALA A 143 8.13 -6.00 4.96
CA ALA A 143 9.03 -4.96 5.49
C ALA A 143 10.45 -4.98 4.89
N GLU A 144 10.55 -5.15 3.56
CA GLU A 144 11.83 -5.05 2.87
C GLU A 144 12.57 -3.75 3.24
N GLN A 145 13.86 -3.90 3.56
CA GLN A 145 14.78 -2.79 3.75
C GLN A 145 15.78 -2.78 2.61
N TYR A 146 16.04 -1.62 2.06
CA TYR A 146 16.99 -1.45 0.96
C TYR A 146 17.64 -0.05 0.97
N LEU A 147 18.73 0.10 0.25
CA LEU A 147 19.36 1.40 0.04
C LEU A 147 18.54 2.21 -0.97
N GLY A 148 17.92 3.27 -0.51
CA GLY A 148 17.20 4.19 -1.38
C GLY A 148 18.14 5.10 -2.18
N ASP A 149 17.61 5.77 -3.20
CA ASP A 149 18.38 6.69 -4.06
C ASP A 149 18.04 8.18 -3.83
N GLY A 150 17.12 8.48 -2.93
CA GLY A 150 16.65 9.84 -2.61
C GLY A 150 15.77 10.51 -3.67
N THR A 151 15.39 9.79 -4.73
CA THR A 151 14.65 10.36 -5.86
C THR A 151 13.49 9.49 -6.33
N SER A 152 13.67 8.18 -6.28
CA SER A 152 12.65 7.17 -6.65
C SER A 152 11.56 7.05 -5.61
N GLY A 153 10.46 6.44 -6.01
CA GLY A 153 9.31 6.20 -5.15
C GLY A 153 8.06 5.86 -5.95
N ILE A 154 6.93 6.33 -5.49
CA ILE A 154 5.61 6.09 -6.09
C ILE A 154 4.70 7.30 -5.90
N TYR A 155 3.68 7.44 -6.76
CA TYR A 155 2.52 8.28 -6.46
C TYR A 155 1.43 7.44 -5.82
N ILE A 156 0.69 8.04 -4.89
CA ILE A 156 -0.40 7.40 -4.14
C ILE A 156 -1.62 8.30 -4.05
N PHE A 157 -2.81 7.69 -4.07
CA PHE A 157 -4.09 8.40 -3.93
C PHE A 157 -5.17 7.46 -3.40
N GLY A 158 -6.12 7.98 -2.60
CA GLY A 158 -7.39 7.34 -2.30
C GLY A 158 -7.28 5.97 -1.63
N SER A 159 -6.52 5.87 -0.54
CA SER A 159 -6.51 4.67 0.30
C SER A 159 -7.89 4.43 0.92
N GLN A 160 -8.41 3.22 0.78
CA GLN A 160 -9.73 2.80 1.28
C GLN A 160 -9.63 1.46 1.99
N VAL A 161 -10.52 1.26 2.97
CA VAL A 161 -10.81 -0.03 3.59
C VAL A 161 -12.31 -0.26 3.50
N GLU A 162 -12.72 -1.41 3.05
CA GLU A 162 -14.10 -1.79 2.82
C GLU A 162 -14.40 -3.14 3.47
N GLU A 163 -15.54 -3.25 4.14
CA GLU A 163 -16.02 -4.48 4.80
C GLU A 163 -16.68 -5.42 3.77
N GLN A 164 -15.91 -5.84 2.78
CA GLN A 164 -16.35 -6.72 1.69
C GLN A 164 -15.17 -7.40 1.02
N SER A 165 -15.46 -8.40 0.20
CA SER A 165 -14.44 -9.25 -0.45
C SER A 165 -13.82 -8.66 -1.72
N GLN A 166 -14.25 -7.49 -2.15
CA GLN A 166 -13.72 -6.79 -3.33
C GLN A 166 -13.76 -5.27 -3.12
N ALA A 167 -12.81 -4.56 -3.71
CA ALA A 167 -12.81 -3.10 -3.70
C ALA A 167 -13.81 -2.55 -4.75
N THR A 168 -14.62 -1.59 -4.35
CA THR A 168 -15.60 -0.91 -5.21
C THR A 168 -15.09 0.42 -5.77
#